data_66fb31deb056aa2dd343dd0fc9c7a938
#
_entry.id   66fb31deb056aa2dd343dd0fc9c7a938
#
_cell.length_a   1.000
_cell.length_b   1.000
_cell.length_c   1.000
_cell.angle_alpha   90.00
_cell.angle_beta   90.00
_cell.angle_gamma   90.00
#
_symmetry.space_group_name_H-M   'P 1'
#
loop_
_entity.id
_entity.type
_entity.pdbx_description
1 polymer ?
#
loop_
_entity_poly.entity_id
_entity_poly.type
_entity_poly.pdbx_seq_one_letter_code
_entity_poly.pdbx_strand_id
1 'polypeptide(L)'
;MIAPSVGLRVLLACGVTDMRKGMTGLAMLVQQGLAEDPFGGAVYAFRGRRAGLIKLLWHDGVGLCLLTKRLEQGQFVWPTTSTTGCIALSTAQLAALLDGCEWRAPVPRRRPELAG
;
A
#
# COMPACT_ATOMS: atom_id res chain seq x y z
N MET A 1 10.84 11.23 4.80
CA MET A 1 9.83 10.20 5.06
C MET A 1 10.50 8.99 5.69
N ILE A 2 9.92 8.46 6.72
CA ILE A 2 10.46 7.28 7.40
C ILE A 2 9.88 6.03 6.74
N ALA A 3 10.73 5.16 6.23
CA ALA A 3 10.29 3.89 5.68
C ALA A 3 9.76 2.98 6.80
N PRO A 4 8.79 2.10 6.51
CA PRO A 4 8.32 1.13 7.49
C PRO A 4 9.48 0.29 8.03
N SER A 5 9.58 0.17 9.34
CA SER A 5 10.63 -0.59 9.99
C SER A 5 10.23 -2.06 10.16
N VAL A 6 11.23 -2.89 10.44
CA VAL A 6 11.00 -4.32 10.73
C VAL A 6 10.11 -4.45 11.96
N GLY A 7 9.17 -5.37 11.93
CA GLY A 7 8.20 -5.61 13.02
C GLY A 7 6.95 -4.76 12.94
N LEU A 8 6.89 -3.84 12.00
CA LEU A 8 5.71 -3.02 11.80
C LEU A 8 4.58 -3.84 11.17
N ARG A 9 3.36 -3.64 11.66
CA ARG A 9 2.19 -4.24 11.02
C ARG A 9 1.90 -3.53 9.70
N VAL A 10 1.71 -4.31 8.65
CA VAL A 10 1.29 -3.81 7.34
C VAL A 10 0.02 -4.53 6.95
N LEU A 11 -1.01 -3.79 6.60
CA LEU A 11 -2.30 -4.32 6.20
C LEU A 11 -2.66 -3.79 4.81
N LEU A 12 -2.99 -4.69 3.90
CA LEU A 12 -3.47 -4.34 2.58
C LEU A 12 -4.99 -4.42 2.57
N ALA A 13 -5.64 -3.32 2.27
CA ALA A 13 -7.08 -3.31 2.06
C ALA A 13 -7.42 -4.13 0.82
N CYS A 14 -8.32 -5.10 0.99
CA CYS A 14 -8.74 -5.97 -0.11
C CYS A 14 -9.68 -5.21 -1.04
N GLY A 15 -9.62 -5.55 -2.32
CA GLY A 15 -10.41 -4.88 -3.34
C GLY A 15 -9.85 -3.52 -3.74
N VAL A 16 -10.64 -2.79 -4.50
CA VAL A 16 -10.24 -1.50 -5.06
C VAL A 16 -10.72 -0.36 -4.15
N THR A 17 -9.84 0.57 -3.86
CA THR A 17 -10.13 1.79 -3.11
C THR A 17 -10.23 2.98 -4.06
N ASP A 18 -11.14 3.90 -3.77
CA ASP A 18 -11.22 5.16 -4.51
C ASP A 18 -10.00 6.03 -4.19
N MET A 19 -9.09 6.15 -5.16
CA MET A 19 -7.83 6.86 -5.01
C MET A 19 -7.98 8.38 -4.93
N ARG A 20 -9.18 8.93 -5.08
CA ARG A 20 -9.45 10.34 -4.84
C ARG A 20 -9.48 10.68 -3.37
N LYS A 21 -9.63 9.67 -2.50
CA LYS A 21 -9.59 9.86 -1.05
C LYS A 21 -8.20 10.32 -0.61
N GLY A 22 -8.19 11.39 0.21
CA GLY A 22 -6.99 11.85 0.87
C GLY A 22 -6.84 11.23 2.26
N MET A 23 -5.99 11.82 3.09
CA MET A 23 -5.69 11.30 4.43
C MET A 23 -6.92 11.05 5.28
N THR A 24 -7.82 12.04 5.36
CA THR A 24 -9.03 11.94 6.20
C THR A 24 -9.95 10.83 5.69
N GLY A 25 -10.20 10.79 4.39
CA GLY A 25 -11.07 9.78 3.81
C GLY A 25 -10.52 8.37 3.97
N LEU A 26 -9.20 8.18 3.80
CA LEU A 26 -8.56 6.89 4.00
C LEU A 26 -8.53 6.49 5.48
N ALA A 27 -8.29 7.44 6.39
CA ALA A 27 -8.36 7.16 7.83
C ALA A 27 -9.77 6.71 8.24
N MET A 28 -10.80 7.35 7.70
CA MET A 28 -12.18 6.93 7.95
C MET A 28 -12.47 5.54 7.38
N LEU A 29 -11.93 5.23 6.21
CA LEU A 29 -12.06 3.90 5.62
C LEU A 29 -11.41 2.83 6.52
N VAL A 30 -10.24 3.10 7.06
CA VAL A 30 -9.56 2.20 8.00
C VAL A 30 -10.42 1.99 9.24
N GLN A 31 -10.91 3.06 9.83
CA GLN A 31 -11.66 3.02 11.08
C GLN A 31 -13.03 2.36 10.89
N GLN A 32 -13.76 2.74 9.89
CA GLN A 32 -15.15 2.31 9.69
C GLN A 32 -15.24 1.08 8.79
N GLY A 33 -14.46 1.02 7.72
CA GLY A 33 -14.53 -0.06 6.74
C GLY A 33 -13.70 -1.27 7.10
N LEU A 34 -12.53 -1.08 7.71
CA LEU A 34 -11.63 -2.17 8.08
C LEU A 34 -11.67 -2.49 9.57
N ALA A 35 -12.36 -1.69 10.37
CA ALA A 35 -12.43 -1.83 11.82
C ALA A 35 -11.04 -1.84 12.49
N GLU A 36 -10.13 -1.01 11.98
CA GLU A 36 -8.77 -0.87 12.48
C GLU A 36 -8.54 0.56 12.96
N ASP A 37 -7.45 0.77 13.68
CA ASP A 37 -7.09 2.10 14.19
C ASP A 37 -6.05 2.75 13.26
N PRO A 38 -6.43 3.81 12.50
CA PRO A 38 -5.49 4.47 11.60
C PRO A 38 -4.34 5.18 12.32
N PHE A 39 -4.45 5.40 13.63
CA PHE A 39 -3.43 6.08 14.44
C PHE A 39 -2.56 5.09 15.23
N GLY A 40 -2.79 3.81 15.08
CA GLY A 40 -2.13 2.78 15.88
C GLY A 40 -0.72 2.40 15.42
N GLY A 41 -0.19 3.04 14.39
CA GLY A 41 1.17 2.79 13.92
C GLY A 41 1.29 1.73 12.82
N ALA A 42 0.23 1.03 12.48
CA ALA A 42 0.25 0.12 11.34
C ALA A 42 0.27 0.91 10.03
N VAL A 43 0.85 0.32 9.00
CA VAL A 43 0.80 0.85 7.64
C VAL A 43 -0.38 0.22 6.90
N TYR A 44 -1.21 1.03 6.30
CA TYR A 44 -2.35 0.59 5.50
C TYR A 44 -2.07 0.87 4.04
N ALA A 45 -2.14 -0.17 3.21
CA ALA A 45 -1.94 -0.06 1.77
C ALA A 45 -3.28 -0.18 1.04
N PHE A 46 -3.46 0.64 0.03
CA PHE A 46 -4.70 0.71 -0.75
C PHE A 46 -4.38 0.59 -2.23
N ARG A 47 -5.12 -0.29 -2.90
CA ARG A 47 -5.02 -0.52 -4.33
C ARG A 47 -6.02 0.35 -5.07
N GLY A 48 -5.56 1.08 -6.08
CA GLY A 48 -6.43 1.82 -6.97
C GLY A 48 -7.07 0.93 -8.04
N ARG A 49 -8.09 1.45 -8.71
CA ARG A 49 -8.71 0.78 -9.85
C ARG A 49 -7.67 0.52 -10.95
N ARG A 50 -6.80 1.49 -11.18
CA ARG A 50 -5.62 1.30 -12.02
C ARG A 50 -4.57 0.60 -11.18
N ALA A 51 -4.22 -0.62 -11.55
CA ALA A 51 -3.34 -1.46 -10.75
C ALA A 51 -1.90 -0.95 -10.64
N GLY A 52 -1.57 0.15 -11.31
CA GLY A 52 -0.30 0.86 -11.17
C GLY A 52 -0.30 2.00 -10.16
N LEU A 53 -1.34 2.13 -9.34
CA LEU A 53 -1.46 3.18 -8.34
C LEU A 53 -1.68 2.58 -6.96
N ILE A 54 -0.86 2.98 -6.00
CA ILE A 54 -0.94 2.55 -4.61
C ILE A 54 -0.87 3.77 -3.69
N LYS A 55 -1.63 3.73 -2.61
CA LYS A 55 -1.47 4.68 -1.51
C LYS A 55 -1.15 3.95 -0.22
N LEU A 56 -0.28 4.53 0.59
CA LEU A 56 0.05 4.06 1.93
C LEU A 56 -0.33 5.13 2.93
N LEU A 57 -1.00 4.72 4.00
CA LEU A 57 -1.39 5.58 5.11
C LEU A 57 -0.83 5.02 6.40
N TRP A 58 -0.17 5.85 7.21
CA TRP A 58 0.31 5.46 8.54
C TRP A 58 0.46 6.68 9.43
N HIS A 59 0.50 6.43 10.73
CA HIS A 59 0.80 7.45 11.72
C HIS A 59 2.20 7.20 12.28
N ASP A 60 3.09 8.19 12.20
CA ASP A 60 4.51 8.03 12.54
C ASP A 60 4.84 8.36 14.00
N GLY A 61 3.82 8.57 14.83
CA GLY A 61 3.96 9.00 16.21
C GLY A 61 3.76 10.51 16.42
N VAL A 62 3.88 11.28 15.34
CA VAL A 62 3.73 12.75 15.37
C VAL A 62 2.57 13.19 14.49
N GLY A 63 2.40 12.56 13.35
CA GLY A 63 1.38 12.95 12.40
C GLY A 63 0.96 11.80 11.49
N LEU A 64 -0.12 12.04 10.79
CA LEU A 64 -0.63 11.11 9.78
C LEU A 64 0.10 11.35 8.47
N CYS A 65 0.61 10.27 7.88
CA CYS A 65 1.40 10.32 6.65
C CYS A 65 0.68 9.61 5.53
N LEU A 66 0.76 10.16 4.34
CA LEU A 66 0.19 9.56 3.14
C LEU A 66 1.24 9.57 2.03
N LEU A 67 1.51 8.40 1.48
CA LEU A 67 2.35 8.23 0.30
C LEU A 67 1.47 7.80 -0.86
N THR A 68 1.66 8.41 -2.02
CA THR A 68 1.04 7.97 -3.26
C THR A 68 2.14 7.62 -4.25
N LYS A 69 2.08 6.42 -4.82
CA LYS A 69 3.04 6.00 -5.84
C LYS A 69 2.30 5.52 -7.07
N ARG A 70 2.69 6.04 -8.22
CA ARG A 70 2.21 5.60 -9.53
C ARG A 70 3.38 5.05 -10.32
N LEU A 71 3.25 3.82 -10.80
CA LEU A 71 4.22 3.28 -11.74
C LEU A 71 4.13 4.02 -13.07
N GLU A 72 5.28 4.33 -13.65
CA GLU A 72 5.31 4.96 -14.97
C GLU A 72 4.81 4.01 -16.06
N GLN A 73 5.07 2.73 -15.88
CA GLN A 73 4.61 1.68 -16.79
C GLN A 73 4.16 0.47 -15.99
N GLY A 74 3.13 -0.19 -16.49
CA GLY A 74 2.66 -1.46 -15.96
C GLY A 74 1.87 -1.33 -14.67
N GLN A 75 1.87 -2.42 -13.93
CA GLN A 75 1.07 -2.59 -12.73
C GLN A 75 1.94 -3.13 -11.60
N PHE A 76 1.58 -2.83 -10.36
CA PHE A 76 2.13 -3.55 -9.21
C PHE A 76 1.71 -5.02 -9.29
N VAL A 77 2.51 -5.90 -8.71
CA VAL A 77 2.17 -7.32 -8.62
C VAL A 77 1.34 -7.52 -7.36
N TRP A 78 0.04 -7.43 -7.52
CA TRP A 78 -0.89 -7.52 -6.41
C TRP A 78 -1.13 -8.97 -6.00
N PRO A 79 -1.20 -9.26 -4.68
CA PRO A 79 -1.62 -10.58 -4.23
C PRO A 79 -3.10 -10.80 -4.55
N THR A 80 -3.46 -12.05 -4.79
CA THR A 80 -4.88 -12.42 -4.94
C THR A 80 -5.53 -12.42 -3.56
N THR A 81 -6.59 -11.64 -3.42
CA THR A 81 -7.31 -11.48 -2.15
C THR A 81 -8.82 -11.57 -2.36
N SER A 82 -9.55 -11.64 -1.25
CA SER A 82 -10.98 -11.37 -1.28
C SER A 82 -11.24 -9.91 -1.65
N THR A 83 -12.50 -9.53 -1.81
CA THR A 83 -12.87 -8.15 -2.17
C THR A 83 -13.16 -7.28 -0.96
N THR A 84 -13.16 -7.85 0.24
CA THR A 84 -13.49 -7.15 1.49
C THR A 84 -12.46 -7.43 2.57
N GLY A 85 -12.40 -6.54 3.55
CA GLY A 85 -11.48 -6.65 4.67
C GLY A 85 -10.07 -6.24 4.33
N CYS A 86 -9.12 -6.80 5.05
CA CYS A 86 -7.70 -6.56 4.82
C CYS A 86 -6.89 -7.83 5.09
N ILE A 87 -5.69 -7.88 4.51
CA ILE A 87 -4.74 -8.96 4.75
C ILE A 87 -3.43 -8.39 5.28
N ALA A 88 -2.75 -9.17 6.11
CA ALA A 88 -1.43 -8.77 6.61
C ALA A 88 -0.36 -9.07 5.57
N LEU A 89 0.57 -8.13 5.40
CA LEU A 89 1.78 -8.30 4.61
C LEU A 89 2.98 -8.20 5.54
N SER A 90 4.05 -8.91 5.23
CA SER A 90 5.34 -8.64 5.86
C SER A 90 5.91 -7.34 5.31
N THR A 91 6.87 -6.74 6.04
CA THR A 91 7.57 -5.57 5.53
C THR A 91 8.34 -5.87 4.25
N ALA A 92 8.88 -7.09 4.12
CA ALA A 92 9.53 -7.53 2.89
C ALA A 92 8.55 -7.62 1.72
N GLN A 93 7.33 -8.13 1.97
CA GLN A 93 6.30 -8.18 0.94
C GLN A 93 5.85 -6.79 0.51
N LEU A 94 5.73 -5.85 1.45
CA LEU A 94 5.42 -4.46 1.12
C LEU A 94 6.53 -3.84 0.27
N ALA A 95 7.79 -4.05 0.64
CA ALA A 95 8.92 -3.53 -0.12
C ALA A 95 8.91 -4.09 -1.55
N ALA A 96 8.70 -5.39 -1.71
CA ALA A 96 8.61 -6.02 -3.03
C ALA A 96 7.45 -5.46 -3.85
N LEU A 97 6.30 -5.25 -3.22
CA LEU A 97 5.13 -4.66 -3.87
C LEU A 97 5.45 -3.26 -4.38
N LEU A 98 6.04 -2.41 -3.53
CA LEU A 98 6.39 -1.03 -3.88
C LEU A 98 7.45 -0.95 -4.99
N ASP A 99 8.34 -1.93 -5.06
CA ASP A 99 9.36 -1.98 -6.10
C ASP A 99 8.85 -2.59 -7.41
N GLY A 100 7.60 -3.04 -7.44
CA GLY A 100 7.05 -3.72 -8.60
C GLY A 100 7.58 -5.13 -8.78
N CYS A 101 8.06 -5.75 -7.69
CA CYS A 101 8.56 -7.12 -7.69
C CYS A 101 7.45 -8.12 -7.42
N GLU A 102 7.72 -9.39 -7.76
CA GLU A 102 6.85 -10.50 -7.37
C GLU A 102 6.85 -10.59 -5.84
N TRP A 103 5.69 -10.44 -5.21
CA TRP A 103 5.60 -10.39 -3.75
C TRP A 103 5.85 -11.73 -3.06
N ARG A 104 5.64 -12.85 -3.78
CA ARG A 104 5.89 -14.20 -3.24
C ARG A 104 7.35 -14.59 -3.34
N ALA A 105 7.96 -14.26 -4.47
CA ALA A 105 9.36 -14.52 -4.77
C ALA A 105 9.87 -13.28 -5.48
N PRO A 106 10.48 -12.33 -4.74
CA PRO A 106 10.80 -11.02 -5.31
C PRO A 106 11.68 -11.13 -6.54
N VAL A 107 11.08 -10.85 -7.69
CA VAL A 107 11.77 -10.77 -8.98
C VAL A 107 11.50 -9.37 -9.51
N PRO A 108 12.53 -8.55 -9.71
CA PRO A 108 12.34 -7.20 -10.20
C PRO A 108 11.60 -7.19 -11.52
N ARG A 109 10.63 -6.31 -11.66
CA ARG A 109 9.99 -6.05 -12.94
C ARG A 109 10.98 -5.30 -13.83
N ARG A 110 10.81 -5.51 -15.14
CA ARG A 110 11.61 -4.78 -16.10
C ARG A 110 11.38 -3.29 -15.89
N ARG A 111 12.47 -2.56 -15.72
CA ARG A 111 12.39 -1.10 -15.61
C ARG A 111 12.03 -0.48 -16.95
N PRO A 112 11.24 0.59 -16.95
CA PRO A 112 11.11 1.41 -18.14
C PRO A 112 12.49 1.90 -18.54
N GLU A 113 12.78 1.88 -19.84
CA GLU A 113 13.99 2.52 -20.29
C GLU A 113 13.80 4.02 -20.16
N LEU A 114 14.66 4.63 -19.36
CA LEU A 114 14.76 6.07 -19.35
C LEU A 114 15.35 6.50 -20.68
N ALA A 115 14.95 7.67 -21.14
CA ALA A 115 15.42 8.21 -22.44
C ALA A 115 16.95 8.18 -22.47
N GLY A 116 17.45 7.34 -23.27
CA GLY A 116 18.88 7.04 -23.30
C GLY A 116 19.13 5.64 -22.81
#